data_b0f0403e8bc682d5f392ec2a7823696e
#
_entry.id   b0f0403e8bc682d5f392ec2a7823696e
#
_cell.length_a   1.000
_cell.length_b   1.000
_cell.length_c   1.000
_cell.angle_alpha   90.00
_cell.angle_beta   90.00
_cell.angle_gamma   90.00
#
_symmetry.space_group_name_H-M   'P 1'
#
loop_
_entity.id
_entity.type
_entity.pdbx_description
1 polymer ?
#
loop_
_entity_poly.entity_id
_entity_poly.type
_entity_poly.pdbx_seq_one_letter_code
_entity_poly.pdbx_strand_id
1 'polypeptide(L)'
;MAKTSDAVEIIKRRYIKNDPALQDLLREASLNAKVAQLIYTARKQAGLTQQQLADLIQTKQSVIARLEDADYEGHSLSMLQRIGEALGQKIEINMVPNPAPESSSIHSLK
;
A
#
# COMPACT_ATOMS: atom_id res chain seq x y z
N MET A 1 13.99 4.42 7.08
CA MET A 1 15.10 5.32 6.86
C MET A 1 14.67 6.56 6.13
N ALA A 2 14.84 7.69 6.77
CA ALA A 2 14.45 8.95 6.16
C ALA A 2 15.21 9.24 4.88
N LYS A 3 16.44 8.83 4.82
CA LYS A 3 17.26 9.14 3.65
C LYS A 3 16.79 8.44 2.39
N THR A 4 16.25 7.24 2.53
CA THR A 4 15.67 6.55 1.39
C THR A 4 14.48 7.30 0.86
N SER A 5 13.65 7.79 1.76
CA SER A 5 12.48 8.58 1.36
C SER A 5 12.90 9.87 0.66
N ASP A 6 13.96 10.51 1.15
CA ASP A 6 14.43 11.74 0.53
C ASP A 6 14.95 11.49 -0.88
N ALA A 7 15.66 10.38 -1.07
CA ALA A 7 16.15 10.04 -2.40
C ALA A 7 15.02 9.82 -3.37
N VAL A 8 13.97 9.13 -2.93
CA VAL A 8 12.81 8.89 -3.78
C VAL A 8 12.14 10.20 -4.15
N GLU A 9 12.02 11.12 -3.19
CA GLU A 9 11.40 12.40 -3.47
C GLU A 9 12.21 13.21 -4.49
N ILE A 10 13.53 13.17 -4.39
CA ILE A 10 14.36 13.86 -5.34
C ILE A 10 14.18 13.30 -6.74
N ILE A 11 14.13 11.98 -6.86
CA ILE A 11 13.91 11.32 -8.14
C ILE A 11 12.56 11.72 -8.72
N LYS A 12 11.55 11.75 -7.90
CA LYS A 12 10.22 12.17 -8.35
C LYS A 12 10.23 13.55 -8.94
N ARG A 13 10.90 14.48 -8.28
CA ARG A 13 10.91 15.86 -8.74
C ARG A 13 11.66 16.02 -10.03
N ARG A 14 12.73 15.27 -10.21
CA ARG A 14 13.63 15.49 -11.34
C ARG A 14 13.22 14.75 -12.60
N TYR A 15 12.69 13.54 -12.44
CA TYR A 15 12.52 12.66 -13.59
C TYR A 15 11.09 12.30 -13.88
N ILE A 16 10.28 12.18 -12.86
CA ILE A 16 8.94 11.61 -13.02
C ILE A 16 8.00 12.55 -13.75
N LYS A 17 8.21 13.84 -13.60
CA LYS A 17 7.37 14.81 -14.29
C LYS A 17 7.32 14.57 -15.78
N ASN A 18 8.41 14.06 -16.33
CA ASN A 18 8.57 13.94 -17.77
C ASN A 18 8.40 12.52 -18.28
N ASP A 19 8.05 11.59 -17.40
CA ASP A 19 7.92 10.19 -17.79
C ASP A 19 6.65 9.60 -17.21
N PRO A 20 5.57 9.56 -18.03
CA PRO A 20 4.31 9.01 -17.54
C PRO A 20 4.39 7.56 -17.08
N ALA A 21 5.20 6.74 -17.75
CA ALA A 21 5.33 5.34 -17.36
C ALA A 21 5.97 5.24 -15.98
N LEU A 22 6.95 6.08 -15.71
CA LEU A 22 7.60 6.09 -14.42
C LEU A 22 6.67 6.60 -13.33
N GLN A 23 5.84 7.60 -13.66
CA GLN A 23 4.85 8.09 -12.72
C GLN A 23 3.87 6.98 -12.35
N ASP A 24 3.42 6.19 -13.32
CA ASP A 24 2.50 5.10 -13.05
C ASP A 24 3.12 4.06 -12.14
N LEU A 25 4.38 3.72 -12.40
CA LEU A 25 5.10 2.78 -11.54
C LEU A 25 5.17 3.25 -10.11
N LEU A 26 5.44 4.54 -9.91
CA LEU A 26 5.58 5.08 -8.57
C LEU A 26 4.25 5.21 -7.85
N ARG A 27 3.18 5.47 -8.58
CA ARG A 27 1.85 5.45 -7.98
C ARG A 27 1.50 4.05 -7.49
N GLU A 28 1.81 3.06 -8.31
CA GLU A 28 1.57 1.68 -7.95
C GLU A 28 2.36 1.27 -6.72
N ALA A 29 3.64 1.62 -6.70
CA ALA A 29 4.49 1.33 -5.55
C ALA A 29 3.99 2.05 -4.30
N SER A 30 3.50 3.28 -4.46
CA SER A 30 2.96 4.03 -3.34
C SER A 30 1.71 3.39 -2.77
N LEU A 31 0.85 2.84 -3.63
CA LEU A 31 -0.34 2.15 -3.17
C LEU A 31 0.01 0.88 -2.42
N ASN A 32 0.96 0.12 -2.94
CA ASN A 32 1.42 -1.09 -2.26
C ASN A 32 1.99 -0.75 -0.87
N ALA A 33 2.74 0.33 -0.77
CA ALA A 33 3.29 0.76 0.51
C ALA A 33 2.18 1.14 1.49
N LYS A 34 1.13 1.78 0.99
CA LYS A 34 -0.01 2.14 1.84
C LYS A 34 -0.72 0.91 2.37
N VAL A 35 -0.90 -0.10 1.52
CA VAL A 35 -1.54 -1.34 1.95
C VAL A 35 -0.70 -2.03 3.01
N ALA A 36 0.62 -2.09 2.80
CA ALA A 36 1.52 -2.67 3.80
C ALA A 36 1.41 -1.94 5.13
N GLN A 37 1.35 -0.61 5.08
CA GLN A 37 1.23 0.19 6.29
C GLN A 37 -0.10 -0.05 6.99
N LEU A 38 -1.17 -0.20 6.23
CA LEU A 38 -2.48 -0.49 6.81
C LEU A 38 -2.45 -1.79 7.61
N ILE A 39 -1.83 -2.83 7.05
CA ILE A 39 -1.74 -4.11 7.73
C ILE A 39 -0.92 -3.97 9.01
N TYR A 40 0.22 -3.31 8.92
CA TYR A 40 1.07 -3.09 10.08
C TYR A 40 0.32 -2.36 11.18
N THR A 41 -0.32 -1.25 10.82
CA THR A 41 -1.02 -0.42 11.79
C THR A 41 -2.16 -1.18 12.44
N ALA A 42 -2.97 -1.88 11.64
CA ALA A 42 -4.10 -2.63 12.19
C ALA A 42 -3.62 -3.73 13.13
N ARG A 43 -2.53 -4.41 12.76
CA ARG A 43 -1.98 -5.44 13.63
C ARG A 43 -1.49 -4.86 14.95
N LYS A 44 -0.76 -3.74 14.88
CA LYS A 44 -0.24 -3.10 16.09
C LYS A 44 -1.38 -2.61 16.99
N GLN A 45 -2.41 -2.05 16.40
CA GLN A 45 -3.56 -1.60 17.17
C GLN A 45 -4.29 -2.76 17.86
N ALA A 46 -4.26 -3.92 17.26
CA ALA A 46 -4.84 -5.11 17.88
C ALA A 46 -3.93 -5.73 18.95
N GLY A 47 -2.71 -5.21 19.09
CA GLY A 47 -1.79 -5.71 20.10
C GLY A 47 -1.15 -7.03 19.75
N LEU A 48 -1.07 -7.37 18.47
CA LEU A 48 -0.56 -8.66 18.04
C LEU A 48 0.84 -8.54 17.45
N THR A 49 1.63 -9.59 17.66
CA THR A 49 2.89 -9.74 16.94
C THR A 49 2.60 -10.30 15.56
N GLN A 50 3.60 -10.25 14.68
CA GLN A 50 3.46 -10.86 13.36
C GLN A 50 3.18 -12.36 13.48
N GLN A 51 3.82 -13.03 14.42
CA GLN A 51 3.60 -14.45 14.61
C GLN A 51 2.17 -14.73 15.08
N GLN A 52 1.67 -13.91 15.99
CA GLN A 52 0.31 -14.09 16.48
C GLN A 52 -0.72 -13.90 15.38
N LEU A 53 -0.54 -12.90 14.54
CA LEU A 53 -1.44 -12.71 13.42
C LEU A 53 -1.33 -13.88 12.44
N ALA A 54 -0.11 -14.33 12.17
CA ALA A 54 0.09 -15.46 11.28
C ALA A 54 -0.64 -16.70 11.80
N ASP A 55 -0.57 -16.93 13.10
CA ASP A 55 -1.26 -18.07 13.69
C ASP A 55 -2.77 -17.96 13.52
N LEU A 56 -3.31 -16.76 13.69
CA LEU A 56 -4.75 -16.56 13.56
C LEU A 56 -5.26 -16.88 12.17
N ILE A 57 -4.51 -16.53 11.14
CA ILE A 57 -4.95 -16.77 9.76
C ILE A 57 -4.31 -18.02 9.16
N GLN A 58 -3.61 -18.79 9.98
CA GLN A 58 -3.03 -20.07 9.59
C GLN A 58 -2.00 -19.91 8.48
N THR A 59 -1.09 -19.00 8.69
CA THR A 59 0.02 -18.78 7.76
C THR A 59 1.31 -18.65 8.56
N LYS A 60 2.38 -18.25 7.88
CA LYS A 60 3.68 -18.17 8.51
C LYS A 60 4.02 -16.72 8.84
N GLN A 61 4.82 -16.54 9.90
CA GLN A 61 5.26 -15.19 10.28
C GLN A 61 5.95 -14.49 9.12
N SER A 62 6.73 -15.22 8.32
CA SER A 62 7.43 -14.62 7.19
C SER A 62 6.46 -14.07 6.14
N VAL A 63 5.27 -14.67 6.04
CA VAL A 63 4.25 -14.15 5.13
C VAL A 63 3.75 -12.79 5.63
N ILE A 64 3.47 -12.69 6.93
CA ILE A 64 3.02 -11.42 7.49
C ILE A 64 4.10 -10.36 7.32
N ALA A 65 5.36 -10.73 7.59
CA ALA A 65 6.45 -9.77 7.43
C ALA A 65 6.53 -9.26 6.00
N ARG A 66 6.31 -10.14 5.03
CA ARG A 66 6.31 -9.73 3.62
C ARG A 66 5.15 -8.82 3.29
N LEU A 67 3.97 -9.11 3.82
CA LEU A 67 2.79 -8.28 3.57
C LEU A 67 2.95 -6.88 4.14
N GLU A 68 3.75 -6.71 5.18
CA GLU A 68 3.99 -5.43 5.80
C GLU A 68 5.19 -4.70 5.20
N ASP A 69 5.82 -5.29 4.20
CA ASP A 69 6.97 -4.70 3.52
C ASP A 69 6.46 -3.71 2.46
N ALA A 70 6.93 -2.48 2.54
CA ALA A 70 6.48 -1.44 1.62
C ALA A 70 6.78 -1.77 0.15
N ASP A 71 7.76 -2.62 -0.09
CA ASP A 71 8.16 -2.98 -1.45
C ASP A 71 7.41 -4.20 -1.99
N TYR A 72 6.58 -4.83 -1.18
CA TYR A 72 5.87 -6.03 -1.61
C TYR A 72 4.72 -5.65 -2.53
N GLU A 73 4.56 -6.42 -3.61
CA GLU A 73 3.56 -6.13 -4.63
C GLU A 73 2.52 -7.23 -4.76
N GLY A 74 2.52 -8.18 -3.86
CA GLY A 74 1.67 -9.36 -3.99
C GLY A 74 0.43 -9.37 -3.10
N HIS A 75 0.00 -8.22 -2.61
CA HIS A 75 -1.21 -8.18 -1.79
C HIS A 75 -2.42 -8.59 -2.63
N SER A 76 -3.25 -9.48 -2.07
CA SER A 76 -4.50 -9.84 -2.72
C SER A 76 -5.67 -9.40 -1.85
N LEU A 77 -6.80 -9.19 -2.50
CA LEU A 77 -8.00 -8.78 -1.77
C LEU A 77 -8.43 -9.86 -0.79
N SER A 78 -8.33 -11.13 -1.18
CA SER A 78 -8.73 -12.19 -0.29
C SER A 78 -7.83 -12.27 0.94
N MET A 79 -6.53 -12.04 0.79
CA MET A 79 -5.64 -12.01 1.94
C MET A 79 -5.94 -10.84 2.85
N LEU A 80 -6.20 -9.67 2.28
CA LEU A 80 -6.58 -8.51 3.07
C LEU A 80 -7.86 -8.78 3.85
N GLN A 81 -8.83 -9.43 3.22
CA GLN A 81 -10.08 -9.75 3.88
C GLN A 81 -9.85 -10.70 5.05
N ARG A 82 -9.02 -11.72 4.87
CA ARG A 82 -8.71 -12.64 5.97
C ARG A 82 -8.04 -11.92 7.13
N ILE A 83 -7.09 -11.02 6.82
CA ILE A 83 -6.43 -10.26 7.88
C ILE A 83 -7.44 -9.37 8.59
N GLY A 84 -8.28 -8.70 7.83
CA GLY A 84 -9.30 -7.83 8.42
C GLY A 84 -10.20 -8.60 9.36
N GLU A 85 -10.70 -9.75 8.92
CA GLU A 85 -11.57 -10.57 9.77
C GLU A 85 -10.88 -10.99 11.06
N ALA A 86 -9.61 -11.38 10.95
CA ALA A 86 -8.85 -11.78 12.13
C ALA A 86 -8.66 -10.64 13.12
N LEU A 87 -8.59 -9.41 12.61
CA LEU A 87 -8.35 -8.23 13.43
C LEU A 87 -9.63 -7.48 13.80
N GLY A 88 -10.79 -8.02 13.44
CA GLY A 88 -12.04 -7.35 13.71
C GLY A 88 -12.25 -6.11 12.87
N GLN A 89 -11.65 -6.06 11.70
CA GLN A 89 -11.73 -4.91 10.81
C GLN A 89 -12.44 -5.29 9.51
N LYS A 90 -13.12 -4.34 8.93
CA LYS A 90 -13.78 -4.51 7.65
C LYS A 90 -12.96 -3.80 6.57
N ILE A 91 -12.75 -4.47 5.45
CA ILE A 91 -12.03 -3.87 4.34
C ILE A 91 -13.01 -3.09 3.49
N GLU A 92 -12.70 -1.83 3.27
CA GLU A 92 -13.47 -0.98 2.38
C GLU A 92 -12.55 -0.40 1.33
N ILE A 93 -13.02 -0.36 0.11
CA ILE A 93 -12.25 0.17 -1.00
C ILE A 93 -13.04 1.29 -1.64
N ASN A 94 -12.41 2.44 -1.77
CA ASN A 94 -13.04 3.61 -2.34
C ASN A 94 -12.22 4.12 -3.51
N MET A 95 -12.92 4.59 -4.52
CA MET A 95 -12.30 5.31 -5.63
C MET A 95 -12.74 6.75 -5.52
N VAL A 96 -11.76 7.62 -5.36
CA VAL A 96 -12.04 9.04 -5.16
C VAL A 96 -11.43 9.82 -6.31
N PRO A 97 -11.96 11.02 -6.60
CA PRO A 97 -11.38 11.83 -7.67
C PRO A 97 -9.91 12.12 -7.40
N ASN A 98 -9.12 12.03 -8.45
CA ASN A 98 -7.72 12.36 -8.36
C ASN A 98 -7.56 13.87 -8.50
N PRO A 99 -6.93 14.54 -7.55
CA PRO A 99 -6.80 15.99 -7.61
C PRO A 99 -5.76 16.49 -8.60
N ALA A 100 -5.02 15.62 -9.26
CA ALA A 100 -4.00 16.05 -10.19
C ALA A 100 -4.61 16.82 -11.35
N PRO A 101 -4.07 17.99 -11.71
CA PRO A 101 -4.66 18.81 -12.77
C PRO A 101 -4.75 18.12 -14.11
N GLU A 102 -3.76 17.35 -14.46
CA GLU A 102 -3.75 16.66 -15.75
C GLU A 102 -4.88 15.65 -15.85
N SER A 103 -5.22 15.05 -14.75
CA SER A 103 -6.30 14.08 -14.74
C SER A 103 -7.63 14.73 -14.99
N SER A 104 -7.82 15.94 -14.48
CA SER A 104 -9.10 16.60 -14.65
C SER A 104 -9.37 16.98 -16.10
N SER A 105 -8.35 17.23 -16.89
CA SER A 105 -8.56 17.54 -18.29
C SER A 105 -9.08 16.32 -19.05
N ILE A 106 -8.73 15.14 -18.60
CA ILE A 106 -9.24 13.93 -19.23
C ILE A 106 -10.71 13.77 -18.98
N HIS A 107 -11.14 14.15 -17.82
CA HIS A 107 -12.55 14.02 -17.48
C HIS A 107 -13.44 14.86 -18.32
N SER A 108 -12.93 15.95 -18.85
CA SER A 108 -13.74 16.79 -19.69
C SER A 108 -14.16 16.12 -20.98
N LEU A 109 -13.54 15.02 -21.32
CA LEU A 109 -13.91 14.28 -22.52
C LEU A 109 -15.23 13.55 -22.39
N LYS A 110 -15.76 13.47 -21.22
CA LYS A 110 -17.06 12.81 -21.07
C LYS A 110 -18.23 13.64 -21.52
#